data_9eecd35e12bc6fa922ea21a1a588d19e
#
_entry.id   9eecd35e12bc6fa922ea21a1a588d19e
#
_cell.length_a   1.000
_cell.length_b   1.000
_cell.length_c   1.000
_cell.angle_alpha   90.00
_cell.angle_beta   90.00
_cell.angle_gamma   90.00
#
_symmetry.space_group_name_H-M   'P 1'
#
loop_
_entity.id
_entity.type
_entity.pdbx_description
1 polymer ?
#
loop_
_entity_poly.entity_id
_entity_poly.type
_entity_poly.pdbx_seq_one_letter_code
_entity_poly.pdbx_strand_id
1 'polypeptide(L)'
;MSIEERRFVAEPTEVLEDIPLEEGNPEKFIRIGTSMKEKTKQDLVQFLREIIDVFAWSHEDMLGINPSVITHRLNVYPSSKPVHQKKRVFAPEKDNAIKEEVQKLTTAQFIREVYYPDWLANVVMVKKTNGKWRMCVNFTDLNKACPKDSYPLPRINQLVDSTVGY
;
A
#
# COMPACT_ATOMS: atom_id res chain seq x y z
N MET A 1 -13.12 -22.16 4.25
CA MET A 1 -14.09 -21.21 4.83
C MET A 1 -13.36 -19.89 4.94
N SER A 2 -13.60 -18.97 4.00
CA SER A 2 -12.91 -17.68 3.91
C SER A 2 -13.62 -16.70 4.84
N ILE A 3 -12.95 -16.29 5.90
CA ILE A 3 -13.42 -15.19 6.74
C ILE A 3 -13.06 -13.91 5.97
N GLU A 4 -14.00 -13.40 5.18
CA GLU A 4 -13.97 -12.03 4.72
C GLU A 4 -14.17 -11.13 5.95
N GLU A 5 -13.10 -10.74 6.58
CA GLU A 5 -13.13 -9.57 7.47
C GLU A 5 -13.52 -8.36 6.60
N ARG A 6 -14.79 -8.03 6.60
CA ARG A 6 -15.26 -6.72 6.15
C ARG A 6 -14.56 -5.69 7.04
N ARG A 7 -13.49 -5.09 6.56
CA ARG A 7 -12.97 -3.88 7.16
C ARG A 7 -14.08 -2.85 7.08
N PHE A 8 -14.77 -2.62 8.19
CA PHE A 8 -15.61 -1.46 8.36
C PHE A 8 -14.67 -0.25 8.30
N VAL A 9 -14.51 0.32 7.13
CA VAL A 9 -14.01 1.69 7.00
C VAL A 9 -15.17 2.52 7.52
N ALA A 10 -15.00 3.14 8.69
CA ALA A 10 -16.00 4.06 9.22
C ALA A 10 -16.21 5.15 8.15
N GLU A 11 -17.41 5.20 7.59
CA GLU A 11 -17.77 6.28 6.67
C GLU A 11 -17.93 7.57 7.48
N PRO A 12 -17.50 8.71 6.93
CA PRO A 12 -17.71 10.00 7.59
C PRO A 12 -19.20 10.22 7.86
N THR A 13 -19.53 10.65 9.06
CA THR A 13 -20.92 10.91 9.48
C THR A 13 -21.41 12.30 9.09
N GLU A 14 -20.53 13.13 8.53
CA GLU A 14 -20.80 14.51 8.15
C GLU A 14 -20.23 14.86 6.77
N VAL A 15 -20.60 16.01 6.25
CA VAL A 15 -20.05 16.55 5.01
C VAL A 15 -18.59 16.92 5.23
N LEU A 16 -17.72 16.49 4.28
CA LEU A 16 -16.31 16.80 4.29
C LEU A 16 -16.01 17.95 3.32
N GLU A 17 -15.04 18.77 3.67
CA GLU A 17 -14.44 19.77 2.78
C GLU A 17 -12.99 19.41 2.49
N ASP A 18 -12.55 19.64 1.26
CA ASP A 18 -11.18 19.41 0.83
C ASP A 18 -10.37 20.70 1.06
N ILE A 19 -9.29 20.59 1.84
CA ILE A 19 -8.41 21.71 2.19
C ILE A 19 -7.02 21.42 1.66
N PRO A 20 -6.47 22.27 0.75
CA PRO A 20 -5.12 22.10 0.26
C PRO A 20 -4.10 22.40 1.36
N LEU A 21 -3.10 21.54 1.50
CA LEU A 21 -2.00 21.72 2.44
C LEU A 21 -0.85 22.52 1.82
N GLU A 22 -0.69 22.46 0.51
CA GLU A 22 0.39 23.14 -0.22
C GLU A 22 -0.21 23.99 -1.35
N GLU A 23 0.20 25.27 -1.42
CA GLU A 23 -0.22 26.16 -2.50
C GLU A 23 0.36 25.69 -3.83
N GLY A 24 -0.50 25.62 -4.86
CA GLY A 24 -0.10 25.18 -6.20
C GLY A 24 -0.04 23.66 -6.40
N ASN A 25 -0.30 22.87 -5.39
CA ASN A 25 -0.36 21.39 -5.48
C ASN A 25 -1.72 20.85 -5.02
N PRO A 26 -2.72 20.76 -5.90
CA PRO A 26 -4.07 20.34 -5.53
C PRO A 26 -4.17 18.87 -5.12
N GLU A 27 -3.14 18.05 -5.37
CA GLU A 27 -3.14 16.64 -4.97
C GLU A 27 -2.80 16.44 -3.49
N LYS A 28 -2.15 17.44 -2.86
CA LYS A 28 -1.85 17.43 -1.44
C LYS A 28 -2.97 18.12 -0.65
N PHE A 29 -4.04 17.42 -0.42
CA PHE A 29 -5.20 17.93 0.33
C PHE A 29 -5.61 16.96 1.43
N ILE A 30 -6.29 17.50 2.43
CA ILE A 30 -6.94 16.74 3.50
C ILE A 30 -8.43 16.96 3.45
N ARG A 31 -9.17 16.02 4.02
CA ARG A 31 -10.63 16.10 4.18
C ARG A 31 -10.96 16.29 5.63
N ILE A 32 -11.62 17.40 5.93
CA ILE A 32 -12.03 17.76 7.28
C ILE A 32 -13.56 17.90 7.34
N GLY A 33 -14.17 17.46 8.44
CA GLY A 33 -15.58 17.63 8.67
C GLY A 33 -15.96 19.11 8.79
N THR A 34 -17.06 19.48 8.15
CA THR A 34 -17.53 20.88 8.13
C THR A 34 -18.05 21.38 9.49
N SER A 35 -18.38 20.47 10.41
CA SER A 35 -18.84 20.79 11.76
C SER A 35 -17.73 21.16 12.75
N MET A 36 -16.45 21.00 12.34
CA MET A 36 -15.30 21.33 13.18
C MET A 36 -15.25 22.83 13.49
N LYS A 37 -14.97 23.18 14.76
CA LYS A 37 -14.79 24.59 15.17
C LYS A 37 -13.64 25.23 14.39
N GLU A 38 -13.89 26.43 13.87
CA GLU A 38 -12.97 27.15 12.99
C GLU A 38 -11.53 27.26 13.57
N LYS A 39 -11.40 27.58 14.86
CA LYS A 39 -10.10 27.64 15.52
C LYS A 39 -9.37 26.30 15.49
N THR A 40 -10.06 25.21 15.86
CA THR A 40 -9.49 23.88 15.88
C THR A 40 -9.08 23.43 14.47
N LYS A 41 -9.88 23.80 13.46
CA LYS A 41 -9.59 23.53 12.05
C LYS A 41 -8.32 24.26 11.61
N GLN A 42 -8.19 25.54 11.93
CA GLN A 42 -7.01 26.33 11.60
C GLN A 42 -5.75 25.78 12.28
N ASP A 43 -5.83 25.47 13.57
CA ASP A 43 -4.73 24.87 14.34
C ASP A 43 -4.30 23.53 13.74
N LEU A 44 -5.27 22.67 13.35
CA LEU A 44 -5.00 21.37 12.70
C LEU A 44 -4.35 21.55 11.32
N VAL A 45 -4.89 22.43 10.49
CA VAL A 45 -4.35 22.69 9.14
C VAL A 45 -2.93 23.23 9.22
N GLN A 46 -2.68 24.15 10.14
CA GLN A 46 -1.34 24.69 10.36
C GLN A 46 -0.38 23.59 10.81
N PHE A 47 -0.75 22.78 11.77
CA PHE A 47 0.06 21.65 12.24
C PHE A 47 0.38 20.67 11.11
N LEU A 48 -0.61 20.28 10.28
CA LEU A 48 -0.40 19.37 9.17
C LEU A 48 0.48 19.96 8.07
N ARG A 49 0.47 21.27 7.87
CA ARG A 49 1.39 21.97 6.95
C ARG A 49 2.82 21.94 7.47
N GLU A 50 3.02 22.07 8.77
CA GLU A 50 4.35 22.03 9.40
C GLU A 50 5.02 20.65 9.30
N ILE A 51 4.20 19.57 9.24
CA ILE A 51 4.67 18.18 9.14
C ILE A 51 4.34 17.51 7.79
N ILE A 52 4.15 18.30 6.74
CA ILE A 52 3.71 17.78 5.42
C ILE A 52 4.66 16.74 4.83
N ASP A 53 5.93 16.81 5.16
CA ASP A 53 7.00 15.89 4.74
C ASP A 53 6.93 14.51 5.43
N VAL A 54 6.15 14.37 6.48
CA VAL A 54 5.91 13.08 7.15
C VAL A 54 4.95 12.20 6.32
N PHE A 55 4.16 12.80 5.44
CA PHE A 55 3.18 12.09 4.62
C PHE A 55 3.77 11.69 3.26
N ALA A 56 3.53 10.44 2.86
CA ALA A 56 3.80 9.99 1.50
C ALA A 56 2.55 10.25 0.62
N TRP A 57 2.64 11.18 -0.30
CA TRP A 57 1.57 11.55 -1.23
C TRP A 57 1.63 10.72 -2.51
N SER A 58 2.83 10.25 -2.87
CA SER A 58 3.10 9.39 -3.99
C SER A 58 3.97 8.19 -3.58
N HIS A 59 4.15 7.21 -4.48
CA HIS A 59 5.08 6.12 -4.24
C HIS A 59 6.54 6.59 -4.17
N GLU A 60 6.87 7.69 -4.81
CA GLU A 60 8.20 8.28 -4.84
C GLU A 60 8.62 8.88 -3.49
N ASP A 61 7.64 9.31 -2.69
CA ASP A 61 7.87 9.84 -1.34
C ASP A 61 8.22 8.73 -0.32
N MET A 62 8.00 7.45 -0.69
CA MET A 62 8.28 6.30 0.17
C MET A 62 9.72 5.82 -0.06
N LEU A 63 10.70 6.51 0.52
CA LEU A 63 12.13 6.26 0.29
C LEU A 63 12.62 4.88 0.75
N GLY A 64 11.88 4.20 1.62
CA GLY A 64 12.28 2.91 2.17
C GLY A 64 13.52 2.99 3.06
N ILE A 65 14.01 1.82 3.48
CA ILE A 65 15.22 1.70 4.30
C ILE A 65 16.39 1.40 3.37
N ASN A 66 17.53 2.09 3.59
CA ASN A 66 18.74 1.84 2.80
C ASN A 66 19.16 0.36 2.95
N PRO A 67 19.36 -0.37 1.83
CA PRO A 67 19.76 -1.78 1.87
C PRO A 67 21.05 -2.09 2.62
N SER A 68 21.93 -1.10 2.80
CA SER A 68 23.13 -1.24 3.62
C SER A 68 22.85 -1.35 5.11
N VAL A 69 21.68 -0.84 5.56
CA VAL A 69 21.26 -0.91 6.96
C VAL A 69 20.61 -2.25 7.24
N ILE A 70 19.63 -2.64 6.42
CA ILE A 70 18.93 -3.93 6.57
C ILE A 70 18.28 -4.33 5.24
N THR A 71 18.30 -5.63 4.96
CA THR A 71 17.51 -6.24 3.89
C THR A 71 16.74 -7.42 4.43
N HIS A 72 15.47 -7.54 4.07
CA HIS A 72 14.68 -8.72 4.37
C HIS A 72 14.91 -9.81 3.31
N ARG A 73 15.24 -11.02 3.75
CA ARG A 73 15.33 -12.19 2.88
C ARG A 73 14.22 -13.15 3.25
N LEU A 74 13.53 -13.66 2.23
CA LEU A 74 12.52 -14.68 2.44
C LEU A 74 13.18 -15.97 2.96
N ASN A 75 12.62 -16.54 4.03
CA ASN A 75 13.07 -17.79 4.61
C ASN A 75 12.40 -18.96 3.88
N VAL A 76 12.91 -19.30 2.68
CA VAL A 76 12.41 -20.42 1.88
C VAL A 76 13.04 -21.71 2.39
N TYR A 77 12.25 -22.76 2.61
CA TYR A 77 12.76 -24.07 2.97
C TYR A 77 13.75 -24.59 1.92
N PRO A 78 14.96 -25.03 2.29
CA PRO A 78 15.97 -25.51 1.33
C PRO A 78 15.50 -26.70 0.48
N SER A 79 14.54 -27.46 0.98
CA SER A 79 13.94 -28.61 0.27
C SER A 79 12.86 -28.19 -0.73
N SER A 80 12.41 -26.94 -0.72
CA SER A 80 11.38 -26.46 -1.63
C SER A 80 11.93 -26.20 -3.02
N LYS A 81 11.24 -26.73 -4.02
CA LYS A 81 11.59 -26.49 -5.43
C LYS A 81 10.87 -25.22 -5.91
N PRO A 82 11.58 -24.32 -6.60
CA PRO A 82 10.98 -23.16 -7.23
C PRO A 82 9.85 -23.53 -8.20
N VAL A 83 8.80 -22.72 -8.23
CA VAL A 83 7.65 -22.92 -9.10
C VAL A 83 7.55 -21.79 -10.11
N HIS A 84 7.47 -22.14 -11.39
CA HIS A 84 7.18 -21.22 -12.47
C HIS A 84 5.69 -21.36 -12.86
N GLN A 85 4.86 -20.44 -12.42
CA GLN A 85 3.45 -20.44 -12.82
C GLN A 85 3.34 -20.14 -14.32
N LYS A 86 2.52 -20.93 -15.04
CA LYS A 86 2.27 -20.69 -16.46
C LYS A 86 1.65 -19.30 -16.65
N LYS A 87 2.21 -18.51 -17.57
CA LYS A 87 1.73 -17.16 -17.89
C LYS A 87 0.23 -17.16 -18.22
N ARG A 88 -0.50 -16.28 -17.58
CA ARG A 88 -1.93 -16.03 -17.87
C ARG A 88 -2.04 -15.02 -19.01
N VAL A 89 -3.05 -15.21 -19.84
CA VAL A 89 -3.44 -14.25 -20.88
C VAL A 89 -4.59 -13.42 -20.35
N PHE A 90 -4.51 -12.12 -20.49
CA PHE A 90 -5.54 -11.19 -20.05
C PHE A 90 -6.19 -10.50 -21.25
N ALA A 91 -7.38 -9.94 -21.03
CA ALA A 91 -7.99 -9.04 -21.98
C ALA A 91 -7.19 -7.73 -22.08
N PRO A 92 -7.19 -7.03 -23.22
CA PRO A 92 -6.38 -5.82 -23.44
C PRO A 92 -6.51 -4.74 -22.37
N GLU A 93 -7.71 -4.54 -21.83
CA GLU A 93 -7.97 -3.59 -20.73
C GLU A 93 -7.11 -3.90 -19.49
N LYS A 94 -7.07 -5.19 -19.10
CA LYS A 94 -6.27 -5.64 -17.95
C LYS A 94 -4.78 -5.58 -18.22
N ASP A 95 -4.36 -5.93 -19.44
CA ASP A 95 -2.96 -5.84 -19.86
C ASP A 95 -2.45 -4.40 -19.79
N ASN A 96 -3.25 -3.42 -20.21
CA ASN A 96 -2.90 -2.01 -20.12
C ASN A 96 -2.79 -1.57 -18.65
N ALA A 97 -3.76 -1.93 -17.82
CA ALA A 97 -3.71 -1.60 -16.39
C ALA A 97 -2.49 -2.25 -15.68
N ILE A 98 -2.07 -3.46 -16.08
CA ILE A 98 -0.85 -4.10 -15.58
C ILE A 98 0.39 -3.31 -16.01
N LYS A 99 0.48 -2.91 -17.29
CA LYS A 99 1.62 -2.14 -17.80
C LYS A 99 1.76 -0.80 -17.08
N GLU A 100 0.67 -0.09 -16.88
CA GLU A 100 0.67 1.19 -16.16
C GLU A 100 1.15 1.02 -14.71
N GLU A 101 0.67 0.00 -14.01
CA GLU A 101 1.06 -0.24 -12.62
C GLU A 101 2.53 -0.71 -12.52
N VAL A 102 2.99 -1.58 -13.41
CA VAL A 102 4.40 -2.00 -13.48
C VAL A 102 5.30 -0.80 -13.76
N GLN A 103 4.93 0.08 -14.71
CA GLN A 103 5.70 1.28 -15.02
C GLN A 103 5.82 2.20 -13.80
N LYS A 104 4.72 2.44 -13.10
CA LYS A 104 4.70 3.19 -11.85
C LYS A 104 5.67 2.64 -10.80
N LEU A 105 5.55 1.34 -10.50
CA LEU A 105 6.36 0.68 -9.48
C LEU A 105 7.84 0.65 -9.87
N THR A 106 8.15 0.54 -11.16
CA THR A 106 9.53 0.58 -11.66
C THR A 106 10.11 1.98 -11.56
N THR A 107 9.34 3.01 -11.94
CA THR A 107 9.76 4.42 -11.82
C THR A 107 10.01 4.79 -10.35
N ALA A 108 9.16 4.34 -9.44
CA ALA A 108 9.30 4.54 -8.00
C ALA A 108 10.34 3.59 -7.35
N GLN A 109 11.07 2.79 -8.13
CA GLN A 109 12.10 1.85 -7.67
C GLN A 109 11.63 0.77 -6.67
N PHE A 110 10.32 0.50 -6.58
CA PHE A 110 9.76 -0.58 -5.78
C PHE A 110 10.05 -1.97 -6.36
N ILE A 111 10.14 -2.04 -7.69
CA ILE A 111 10.46 -3.27 -8.42
C ILE A 111 11.53 -3.00 -9.46
N ARG A 112 12.23 -4.04 -9.85
CA ARG A 112 13.23 -4.00 -10.93
C ARG A 112 13.06 -5.19 -11.86
N GLU A 113 13.51 -5.06 -13.08
CA GLU A 113 13.62 -6.17 -14.01
C GLU A 113 14.72 -7.14 -13.58
N VAL A 114 14.43 -8.44 -13.67
CA VAL A 114 15.38 -9.51 -13.41
C VAL A 114 15.31 -10.55 -14.54
N TYR A 115 16.47 -11.14 -14.88
CA TYR A 115 16.57 -12.21 -15.84
C TYR A 115 16.65 -13.55 -15.11
N TYR A 116 15.96 -14.57 -15.67
CA TYR A 116 15.99 -15.95 -15.17
C TYR A 116 15.65 -16.10 -13.67
N PRO A 117 14.52 -15.57 -13.22
CA PRO A 117 14.13 -15.71 -11.83
C PRO A 117 13.82 -17.18 -11.48
N ASP A 118 14.17 -17.59 -10.27
CA ASP A 118 13.87 -18.95 -9.77
C ASP A 118 12.37 -19.16 -9.52
N TRP A 119 11.66 -18.11 -9.11
CA TRP A 119 10.23 -18.15 -8.83
C TRP A 119 9.48 -17.22 -9.79
N LEU A 120 8.40 -17.75 -10.40
CA LEU A 120 7.51 -16.95 -11.24
C LEU A 120 6.08 -17.04 -10.74
N ALA A 121 5.49 -15.90 -10.41
CA ALA A 121 4.11 -15.78 -9.98
C ALA A 121 3.30 -14.92 -10.95
N ASN A 122 2.04 -15.31 -11.18
CA ASN A 122 1.12 -14.51 -11.99
C ASN A 122 0.55 -13.34 -11.19
N VAL A 123 0.22 -12.27 -11.90
CA VAL A 123 -0.61 -11.20 -11.37
C VAL A 123 -2.08 -11.60 -11.37
N VAL A 124 -2.83 -11.00 -10.45
CA VAL A 124 -4.29 -11.11 -10.34
C VAL A 124 -4.86 -9.69 -10.33
N MET A 125 -5.72 -9.39 -11.29
CA MET A 125 -6.36 -8.08 -11.40
C MET A 125 -7.73 -8.10 -10.75
N VAL A 126 -7.93 -7.22 -9.76
CA VAL A 126 -9.19 -7.07 -9.02
C VAL A 126 -9.76 -5.67 -9.27
N LYS A 127 -11.01 -5.59 -9.67
CA LYS A 127 -11.68 -4.30 -9.86
C LYS A 127 -12.20 -3.79 -8.52
N LYS A 128 -11.81 -2.56 -8.16
CA LYS A 128 -12.30 -1.87 -6.95
C LYS A 128 -13.72 -1.33 -7.17
N THR A 129 -14.42 -1.01 -6.12
CA THR A 129 -15.77 -0.38 -6.17
C THR A 129 -15.77 0.94 -6.94
N ASN A 130 -14.68 1.69 -6.91
CA ASN A 130 -14.50 2.94 -7.67
C ASN A 130 -14.12 2.73 -9.15
N GLY A 131 -14.21 1.49 -9.66
CA GLY A 131 -13.91 1.14 -11.05
C GLY A 131 -12.42 0.98 -11.39
N LYS A 132 -11.50 1.40 -10.54
CA LYS A 132 -10.06 1.26 -10.78
C LYS A 132 -9.59 -0.18 -10.56
N TRP A 133 -8.55 -0.60 -11.29
CA TRP A 133 -7.91 -1.89 -11.11
C TRP A 133 -6.92 -1.89 -9.95
N ARG A 134 -6.86 -3.01 -9.23
CA ARG A 134 -5.81 -3.32 -8.27
C ARG A 134 -5.03 -4.51 -8.80
N MET A 135 -3.73 -4.36 -8.95
CA MET A 135 -2.82 -5.46 -9.25
C MET A 135 -2.40 -6.14 -7.94
N CYS A 136 -2.54 -7.45 -7.90
CA CYS A 136 -2.05 -8.32 -6.82
C CYS A 136 -1.13 -9.37 -7.44
N VAL A 137 -0.26 -9.98 -6.64
CA VAL A 137 0.62 -11.07 -7.08
C VAL A 137 0.22 -12.36 -6.36
N ASN A 138 0.13 -13.45 -7.12
CA ASN A 138 -0.24 -14.76 -6.58
C ASN A 138 0.96 -15.48 -5.96
N PHE A 139 1.28 -15.16 -4.72
CA PHE A 139 2.37 -15.80 -3.98
C PHE A 139 2.01 -17.15 -3.34
N THR A 140 0.93 -17.79 -3.76
CA THR A 140 0.45 -19.05 -3.13
C THR A 140 1.54 -20.11 -3.03
N ASP A 141 2.32 -20.32 -4.10
CA ASP A 141 3.36 -21.36 -4.11
C ASP A 141 4.58 -20.94 -3.28
N LEU A 142 4.99 -19.68 -3.35
CA LEU A 142 6.06 -19.13 -2.53
C LEU A 142 5.70 -19.18 -1.03
N ASN A 143 4.46 -18.81 -0.68
CA ASN A 143 3.98 -18.87 0.70
C ASN A 143 3.94 -20.30 1.27
N LYS A 144 3.75 -21.32 0.43
CA LYS A 144 3.86 -22.73 0.86
C LYS A 144 5.30 -23.15 1.12
N ALA A 145 6.25 -22.50 0.43
CA ALA A 145 7.68 -22.77 0.55
C ALA A 145 8.34 -22.03 1.73
N CYS A 146 7.65 -21.08 2.33
CA CYS A 146 8.12 -20.34 3.50
C CYS A 146 7.44 -20.83 4.78
N PRO A 147 8.14 -20.87 5.92
CA PRO A 147 7.50 -21.08 7.20
C PRO A 147 6.51 -19.96 7.48
N LYS A 148 5.40 -20.30 8.13
CA LYS A 148 4.47 -19.28 8.61
C LYS A 148 5.16 -18.48 9.71
N ASP A 149 5.07 -17.17 9.62
CA ASP A 149 5.47 -16.31 10.72
C ASP A 149 4.51 -16.56 11.90
N SER A 150 5.07 -16.98 13.01
CA SER A 150 4.31 -17.21 14.25
C SER A 150 4.08 -15.93 15.05
N TYR A 151 4.71 -14.82 14.64
CA TYR A 151 4.53 -13.54 15.30
C TYR A 151 3.20 -12.90 14.86
N PRO A 152 2.27 -12.66 15.78
CA PRO A 152 1.01 -12.02 15.44
C PRO A 152 1.26 -10.60 14.95
N LEU A 153 0.60 -10.21 13.85
CA LEU A 153 0.63 -8.83 13.39
C LEU A 153 0.11 -7.91 14.52
N PRO A 154 0.82 -6.84 14.86
CA PRO A 154 0.36 -5.90 15.86
C PRO A 154 -0.98 -5.29 15.43
N ARG A 155 -1.89 -5.17 16.38
CA ARG A 155 -3.15 -4.48 16.15
C ARG A 155 -2.89 -2.99 16.11
N ILE A 156 -3.12 -2.35 14.96
CA ILE A 156 -2.83 -0.92 14.75
C ILE A 156 -3.48 -0.07 15.83
N ASN A 157 -4.75 -0.34 16.20
CA ASN A 157 -5.43 0.40 17.25
C ASN A 157 -4.70 0.32 18.60
N GLN A 158 -4.20 -0.87 18.97
CA GLN A 158 -3.43 -1.01 20.22
C GLN A 158 -2.10 -0.28 20.18
N LEU A 159 -1.45 -0.21 19.01
CA LEU A 159 -0.23 0.58 18.85
C LEU A 159 -0.53 2.08 19.02
N VAL A 160 -1.57 2.58 18.38
CA VAL A 160 -2.00 3.98 18.53
C VAL A 160 -2.34 4.29 19.97
N ASP A 161 -3.16 3.45 20.63
CA ASP A 161 -3.54 3.64 22.03
C ASP A 161 -2.33 3.63 22.97
N SER A 162 -1.30 2.81 22.69
CA SER A 162 -0.09 2.72 23.50
C SER A 162 0.85 3.93 23.33
N THR A 163 0.70 4.72 22.28
CA THR A 163 1.51 5.93 22.01
C THR A 163 0.84 7.21 22.50
N VAL A 164 -0.41 7.13 22.96
CA VAL A 164 -1.13 8.28 23.52
C VAL A 164 -0.50 8.64 24.87
N GLY A 165 0.07 9.84 24.95
CA GLY A 165 0.66 10.38 26.16
C GLY A 165 2.20 10.38 26.24
N TYR A 166 2.87 10.06 25.12
CA TYR A 166 4.31 10.17 24.96
C TYR A 166 4.67 11.30 24.01
#